data_b20958ffb28d52cab2245cd0197c1913
#
_entry.id   b20958ffb28d52cab2245cd0197c1913
#
_cell.length_a   1.000
_cell.length_b   1.000
_cell.length_c   1.000
_cell.angle_alpha   90.00
_cell.angle_beta   90.00
_cell.angle_gamma   90.00
#
_symmetry.space_group_name_H-M   'P 1'
#
loop_
_entity.id
_entity.type
_entity.pdbx_description
1 polymer ?
#
loop_
_entity_poly.entity_id
_entity_poly.type
_entity_poly.pdbx_seq_one_letter_code
_entity_poly.pdbx_strand_id
1 'polypeptide(L)'
;MTVKKITAVLLVDEVEPCVKFWKERMGFEVAIEVPEGDKIAFVSLQKAGVELMYQSYASLEKDTSFSAQDYAKGPTFLYLEVDSLDDVIAAIKGARVVMPERKAFYGAREIGVKDPAGHILTFAQFGA
;
A
#
# COMPACT_ATOMS: atom_id res chain seq x y z
N MET A 1 23.35 6.11 16.84
CA MET A 1 22.31 5.25 16.23
C MET A 1 21.73 5.97 15.02
N THR A 2 21.60 5.27 13.91
CA THR A 2 21.07 5.86 12.67
C THR A 2 19.98 4.95 12.12
N VAL A 3 18.79 5.52 11.88
CA VAL A 3 17.74 4.80 11.16
C VAL A 3 18.06 4.89 9.67
N LYS A 4 18.28 3.75 9.02
CA LYS A 4 18.65 3.71 7.61
C LYS A 4 17.46 3.74 6.67
N LYS A 5 16.30 3.26 7.14
CA LYS A 5 15.11 3.12 6.28
C LYS A 5 13.89 2.84 7.13
N ILE A 6 12.76 3.38 6.69
CA ILE A 6 11.44 3.02 7.25
C ILE A 6 10.63 2.41 6.12
N THR A 7 10.10 1.21 6.35
CA THR A 7 9.26 0.53 5.37
C THR A 7 7.93 0.17 6.02
N ALA A 8 6.84 0.54 5.37
CA ALA A 8 5.51 0.18 5.83
C ALA A 8 5.25 -1.30 5.57
N VAL A 9 4.69 -1.99 6.56
CA VAL A 9 4.19 -3.36 6.43
C VAL A 9 2.69 -3.30 6.66
N LEU A 10 1.93 -3.52 5.59
CA LEU A 10 0.47 -3.51 5.66
C LEU A 10 -0.02 -4.92 5.93
N LEU A 11 -0.77 -5.09 7.03
CA LEU A 11 -1.33 -6.38 7.40
C LEU A 11 -2.67 -6.57 6.71
N VAL A 12 -2.87 -7.75 6.15
CA VAL A 12 -4.03 -8.07 5.32
C VAL A 12 -4.49 -9.50 5.56
N ASP A 13 -5.72 -9.81 5.18
CA ASP A 13 -6.20 -11.20 5.18
C ASP A 13 -5.56 -11.98 4.02
N GLU A 14 -5.50 -11.38 2.82
CA GLU A 14 -4.94 -11.99 1.62
C GLU A 14 -3.99 -11.04 0.92
N VAL A 15 -2.77 -11.52 0.61
CA VAL A 15 -1.72 -10.71 0.00
C VAL A 15 -1.89 -10.58 -1.51
N GLU A 16 -2.36 -11.62 -2.19
CA GLU A 16 -2.40 -11.70 -3.65
C GLU A 16 -3.15 -10.54 -4.33
N PRO A 17 -4.35 -10.16 -3.88
CA PRO A 17 -5.05 -9.04 -4.52
C PRO A 17 -4.28 -7.73 -4.43
N CYS A 18 -3.52 -7.53 -3.35
CA CYS A 18 -2.72 -6.32 -3.17
C CYS A 18 -1.52 -6.31 -4.11
N VAL A 19 -0.87 -7.46 -4.32
CA VAL A 19 0.21 -7.58 -5.30
C VAL A 19 -0.30 -7.22 -6.68
N LYS A 20 -1.44 -7.75 -7.07
CA LYS A 20 -2.06 -7.48 -8.37
C LYS A 20 -2.34 -5.98 -8.54
N PHE A 21 -2.91 -5.33 -7.52
CA PHE A 21 -3.20 -3.90 -7.53
C PHE A 21 -1.95 -3.07 -7.82
N TRP A 22 -0.87 -3.30 -7.07
CA TRP A 22 0.34 -2.51 -7.20
C TRP A 22 1.11 -2.79 -8.49
N LYS A 23 1.13 -4.05 -8.94
CA LYS A 23 1.78 -4.39 -10.20
C LYS A 23 1.03 -3.82 -11.40
N GLU A 24 -0.27 -4.06 -11.49
CA GLU A 24 -1.04 -3.71 -12.67
C GLU A 24 -1.36 -2.23 -12.76
N ARG A 25 -1.61 -1.58 -11.62
CA ARG A 25 -2.00 -0.16 -11.61
C ARG A 25 -0.81 0.78 -11.44
N MET A 26 0.10 0.43 -10.54
CA MET A 26 1.18 1.35 -10.15
C MET A 26 2.53 0.98 -10.75
N GLY A 27 2.63 -0.17 -11.42
CA GLY A 27 3.88 -0.60 -12.02
C GLY A 27 4.96 -1.04 -11.05
N PHE A 28 4.57 -1.40 -9.83
CA PHE A 28 5.52 -1.95 -8.85
C PHE A 28 5.91 -3.37 -9.23
N GLU A 29 7.10 -3.78 -8.79
CA GLU A 29 7.62 -5.12 -9.01
C GLU A 29 7.78 -5.84 -7.67
N VAL A 30 7.66 -7.17 -7.72
CA VAL A 30 7.91 -8.00 -6.55
C VAL A 30 9.42 -8.14 -6.35
N ALA A 31 9.91 -7.70 -5.20
CA ALA A 31 11.33 -7.85 -4.82
C ALA A 31 11.54 -9.14 -4.02
N ILE A 32 10.65 -9.41 -3.08
CA ILE A 32 10.70 -10.60 -2.23
C ILE A 32 9.29 -11.16 -2.11
N GLU A 33 9.17 -12.48 -2.21
CA GLU A 33 7.91 -13.16 -2.03
C GLU A 33 8.14 -14.40 -1.16
N VAL A 34 7.34 -14.54 -0.12
CA VAL A 34 7.39 -15.72 0.76
C VAL A 34 6.08 -16.49 0.60
N PRO A 35 6.15 -17.69 0.01
CA PRO A 35 4.94 -18.50 -0.14
C PRO A 35 4.57 -19.22 1.15
N GLU A 36 3.30 -19.57 1.28
CA GLU A 36 2.78 -20.47 2.30
C GLU A 36 1.73 -21.36 1.65
N GLY A 37 2.12 -22.59 1.31
CA GLY A 37 1.30 -23.47 0.49
C GLY A 37 1.08 -22.87 -0.90
N ASP A 38 -0.17 -22.73 -1.30
CA ASP A 38 -0.58 -22.14 -2.58
C ASP A 38 -0.84 -20.63 -2.47
N LYS A 39 -0.55 -20.02 -1.32
CA LYS A 39 -0.79 -18.60 -1.05
C LYS A 39 0.51 -17.87 -0.81
N ILE A 40 0.46 -16.54 -0.90
CA ILE A 40 1.56 -15.66 -0.55
C ILE A 40 1.36 -15.20 0.89
N ALA A 41 2.35 -15.46 1.75
CA ALA A 41 2.34 -15.03 3.15
C ALA A 41 2.85 -13.61 3.32
N PHE A 42 3.84 -13.23 2.51
CA PHE A 42 4.54 -11.94 2.62
C PHE A 42 5.06 -11.54 1.25
N VAL A 43 5.06 -10.25 0.98
CA VAL A 43 5.63 -9.70 -0.25
C VAL A 43 6.29 -8.36 0.04
N SER A 44 7.43 -8.11 -0.62
CA SER A 44 8.00 -6.78 -0.73
C SER A 44 7.84 -6.31 -2.18
N LEU A 45 7.26 -5.14 -2.34
CA LEU A 45 7.00 -4.49 -3.62
C LEU A 45 7.88 -3.25 -3.72
N GLN A 46 8.43 -3.00 -4.91
CA GLN A 46 9.32 -1.86 -5.11
C GLN A 46 9.16 -1.21 -6.48
N LYS A 47 9.43 0.08 -6.53
CA LYS A 47 9.53 0.86 -7.76
C LYS A 47 10.33 2.13 -7.49
N ALA A 48 11.37 2.37 -8.30
CA ALA A 48 12.16 3.61 -8.26
C ALA A 48 12.63 4.00 -6.85
N GLY A 49 13.07 3.01 -6.06
CA GLY A 49 13.58 3.25 -4.71
C GLY A 49 12.50 3.31 -3.63
N VAL A 50 11.24 3.21 -3.99
CA VAL A 50 10.12 3.14 -3.04
C VAL A 50 9.80 1.68 -2.77
N GLU A 51 9.65 1.33 -1.50
CA GLU A 51 9.33 -0.04 -1.07
C GLU A 51 8.12 -0.06 -0.17
N LEU A 52 7.33 -1.12 -0.30
CA LEU A 52 6.11 -1.34 0.46
C LEU A 52 5.95 -2.85 0.66
N MET A 53 5.56 -3.25 1.86
CA MET A 53 5.39 -4.67 2.19
C MET A 53 3.95 -4.98 2.57
N TYR A 54 3.51 -6.17 2.22
CA TYR A 54 2.24 -6.76 2.68
C TYR A 54 2.52 -8.08 3.34
N GLN A 55 1.80 -8.37 4.41
CA GLN A 55 1.90 -9.63 5.12
C GLN A 55 0.52 -10.04 5.61
N SER A 56 0.19 -11.32 5.50
CA SER A 56 -1.07 -11.81 6.03
C SER A 56 -1.04 -11.84 7.56
N TYR A 57 -2.19 -11.60 8.18
CA TYR A 57 -2.31 -11.72 9.64
C TYR A 57 -1.87 -13.10 10.11
N ALA A 58 -2.28 -14.16 9.39
CA ALA A 58 -1.92 -15.53 9.75
C ALA A 58 -0.40 -15.73 9.72
N SER A 59 0.28 -15.20 8.72
CA SER A 59 1.74 -15.28 8.61
C SER A 59 2.43 -14.54 9.75
N LEU A 60 1.94 -13.35 10.10
CA LEU A 60 2.51 -12.55 11.17
C LEU A 60 2.46 -13.31 12.50
N GLU A 61 1.30 -13.88 12.84
CA GLU A 61 1.12 -14.60 14.10
C GLU A 61 1.92 -15.90 14.15
N LYS A 62 2.12 -16.54 13.01
CA LYS A 62 2.91 -17.78 12.92
C LYS A 62 4.41 -17.51 13.00
N ASP A 63 4.86 -16.40 12.39
CA ASP A 63 6.28 -16.05 12.26
C ASP A 63 6.82 -15.32 13.48
N THR A 64 5.96 -14.63 14.23
CA THR A 64 6.35 -13.77 15.34
C THR A 64 5.57 -14.10 16.60
N SER A 65 5.88 -13.38 17.69
CA SER A 65 5.09 -13.44 18.91
C SER A 65 3.92 -12.44 18.93
N PHE A 66 3.73 -11.69 17.87
CA PHE A 66 2.60 -10.76 17.78
C PHE A 66 1.29 -11.51 17.65
N SER A 67 0.25 -10.96 18.27
CA SER A 67 -1.10 -11.51 18.26
C SER A 67 -2.12 -10.41 18.02
N ALA A 68 -3.40 -10.76 17.97
CA ALA A 68 -4.47 -9.79 17.79
C ALA A 68 -4.48 -8.67 18.85
N GLN A 69 -3.82 -8.89 20.01
CA GLN A 69 -3.67 -7.83 21.01
C GLN A 69 -2.70 -6.73 20.58
N ASP A 70 -1.79 -7.05 19.67
CA ASP A 70 -0.75 -6.11 19.21
C ASP A 70 -1.18 -5.32 18.00
N TYR A 71 -2.25 -5.71 17.33
CA TYR A 71 -2.78 -5.02 16.16
C TYR A 71 -4.30 -5.03 16.16
N ALA A 72 -4.89 -4.04 15.52
CA ALA A 72 -6.32 -4.01 15.24
C ALA A 72 -6.50 -4.20 13.73
N LYS A 73 -7.43 -5.08 13.33
CA LYS A 73 -7.78 -5.21 11.91
C LYS A 73 -8.54 -3.95 11.48
N GLY A 74 -7.90 -3.16 10.66
CA GLY A 74 -8.49 -1.92 10.18
C GLY A 74 -7.57 -1.24 9.19
N PRO A 75 -7.99 -0.12 8.61
CA PRO A 75 -7.22 0.56 7.58
C PRO A 75 -5.99 1.25 8.15
N THR A 76 -4.89 1.12 7.42
CA THR A 76 -3.72 1.98 7.54
C THR A 76 -3.83 3.05 6.47
N PHE A 77 -3.40 4.27 6.78
CA PHE A 77 -3.36 5.38 5.84
C PHE A 77 -1.94 5.57 5.34
N LEU A 78 -1.77 5.60 4.01
CA LEU A 78 -0.51 5.96 3.36
C LEU A 78 -0.71 7.26 2.59
N TYR A 79 0.28 8.14 2.67
CA TYR A 79 0.30 9.38 1.91
C TYR A 79 1.42 9.28 0.88
N LEU A 80 1.06 9.28 -0.40
CA LEU A 80 1.98 9.07 -1.50
C LEU A 80 2.12 10.36 -2.31
N GLU A 81 3.29 10.95 -2.28
CA GLU A 81 3.57 12.09 -3.12
C GLU A 81 3.97 11.60 -4.51
N VAL A 82 3.32 12.13 -5.53
CA VAL A 82 3.52 11.71 -6.92
C VAL A 82 3.84 12.93 -7.80
N ASP A 83 4.46 12.68 -8.93
CA ASP A 83 4.78 13.72 -9.90
C ASP A 83 3.63 14.03 -10.85
N SER A 84 2.69 13.11 -11.01
CA SER A 84 1.52 13.30 -11.89
C SER A 84 0.27 12.66 -11.30
N LEU A 85 -0.61 13.50 -10.78
CA LEU A 85 -1.89 13.02 -10.27
C LEU A 85 -2.81 12.57 -11.41
N ASP A 86 -2.69 13.19 -12.59
CA ASP A 86 -3.47 12.77 -13.75
C ASP A 86 -3.15 11.33 -14.15
N ASP A 87 -1.87 10.94 -14.10
CA ASP A 87 -1.46 9.56 -14.38
C ASP A 87 -2.02 8.60 -13.32
N VAL A 88 -2.04 9.03 -12.05
CA VAL A 88 -2.64 8.23 -10.96
C VAL A 88 -4.12 8.03 -11.22
N ILE A 89 -4.86 9.09 -11.55
CA ILE A 89 -6.30 9.03 -11.81
C ILE A 89 -6.60 8.02 -12.92
N ALA A 90 -5.80 8.01 -13.97
CA ALA A 90 -5.94 7.02 -15.04
C ALA A 90 -5.66 5.60 -14.55
N ALA A 91 -4.60 5.43 -13.76
CA ALA A 91 -4.17 4.11 -13.26
C ALA A 91 -5.14 3.49 -12.26
N ILE A 92 -5.83 4.30 -11.47
CA ILE A 92 -6.78 3.83 -10.44
C ILE A 92 -8.21 3.70 -10.95
N LYS A 93 -8.44 3.87 -12.23
CA LYS A 93 -9.78 3.74 -12.81
C LYS A 93 -10.38 2.37 -12.44
N GLY A 94 -11.58 2.39 -11.86
CA GLY A 94 -12.24 1.19 -11.36
C GLY A 94 -11.88 0.80 -9.94
N ALA A 95 -10.89 1.44 -9.32
CA ALA A 95 -10.59 1.25 -7.91
C ALA A 95 -11.62 2.02 -7.06
N ARG A 96 -11.68 1.67 -5.77
CA ARG A 96 -12.65 2.28 -4.85
C ARG A 96 -12.15 3.64 -4.36
N VAL A 97 -12.68 4.71 -4.95
CA VAL A 97 -12.38 6.08 -4.52
C VAL A 97 -13.16 6.37 -3.24
N VAL A 98 -12.45 6.79 -2.18
CA VAL A 98 -13.06 7.15 -0.90
C VAL A 98 -12.92 8.63 -0.58
N MET A 99 -12.01 9.33 -1.23
CA MET A 99 -11.90 10.78 -1.19
C MET A 99 -11.77 11.26 -2.64
N PRO A 100 -12.79 11.92 -3.19
CA PRO A 100 -12.70 12.47 -4.54
C PRO A 100 -11.56 13.46 -4.67
N GLU A 101 -11.12 13.68 -5.90
CA GLU A 101 -10.07 14.67 -6.15
C GLU A 101 -10.42 16.00 -5.49
N ARG A 102 -9.45 16.56 -4.78
CA ARG A 102 -9.61 17.84 -4.10
C ARG A 102 -8.33 18.66 -4.20
N LYS A 103 -8.49 19.96 -3.96
CA LYS A 103 -7.35 20.85 -3.76
C LYS A 103 -7.23 21.09 -2.26
N ALA A 104 -6.16 20.59 -1.66
CA ALA A 104 -5.94 20.76 -0.23
C ALA A 104 -5.43 22.19 0.06
N PHE A 105 -5.72 22.70 1.26
CA PHE A 105 -5.35 24.08 1.63
C PHE A 105 -3.82 24.29 1.61
N TYR A 106 -3.04 23.22 1.76
CA TYR A 106 -1.57 23.26 1.76
C TYR A 106 -0.94 23.14 0.37
N GLY A 107 -1.73 23.23 -0.70
CA GLY A 107 -1.22 23.33 -2.08
C GLY A 107 -1.09 22.02 -2.83
N ALA A 108 -1.67 20.94 -2.33
CA ALA A 108 -1.65 19.67 -3.04
C ALA A 108 -2.99 19.38 -3.72
N ARG A 109 -2.93 18.77 -4.92
CA ARG A 109 -4.07 18.06 -5.49
C ARG A 109 -4.02 16.64 -4.98
N GLU A 110 -5.14 16.13 -4.47
CA GLU A 110 -5.18 14.82 -3.82
C GLU A 110 -6.37 13.98 -4.28
N ILE A 111 -6.18 12.66 -4.26
CA ILE A 111 -7.28 11.69 -4.42
C ILE A 111 -6.98 10.51 -3.50
N GLY A 112 -8.02 10.01 -2.83
CA GLY A 112 -7.91 8.88 -1.91
C GLY A 112 -8.65 7.66 -2.42
N VAL A 113 -7.99 6.50 -2.42
CA VAL A 113 -8.58 5.23 -2.82
C VAL A 113 -8.31 4.17 -1.76
N LYS A 114 -9.12 3.12 -1.76
CA LYS A 114 -8.81 1.91 -0.99
C LYS A 114 -8.06 0.92 -1.86
N ASP A 115 -7.04 0.28 -1.28
CA ASP A 115 -6.47 -0.91 -1.88
C ASP A 115 -7.45 -2.09 -1.71
N PRO A 116 -7.18 -3.26 -2.31
CA PRO A 116 -8.10 -4.41 -2.21
C PRO A 116 -8.34 -4.91 -0.78
N ALA A 117 -7.45 -4.60 0.16
CA ALA A 117 -7.58 -5.01 1.55
C ALA A 117 -8.29 -3.95 2.42
N GLY A 118 -8.58 -2.77 1.86
CA GLY A 118 -9.26 -1.70 2.57
C GLY A 118 -8.33 -0.65 3.18
N HIS A 119 -7.04 -0.73 2.97
CA HIS A 119 -6.12 0.33 3.39
C HIS A 119 -6.32 1.57 2.51
N ILE A 120 -6.07 2.73 3.08
CA ILE A 120 -6.34 4.02 2.43
C ILE A 120 -5.05 4.56 1.82
N LEU A 121 -5.10 4.87 0.52
CA LEU A 121 -3.97 5.43 -0.20
C LEU A 121 -4.37 6.82 -0.67
N THR A 122 -3.72 7.85 -0.13
CA THR A 122 -3.93 9.22 -0.58
C THR A 122 -2.75 9.60 -1.48
N PHE A 123 -3.04 9.85 -2.74
CA PHE A 123 -2.06 10.33 -3.71
C PHE A 123 -2.11 11.84 -3.77
N ALA A 124 -0.95 12.48 -3.77
CA ALA A 124 -0.84 13.92 -3.70
C ALA A 124 0.21 14.44 -4.69
N GLN A 125 -0.15 15.49 -5.42
CA GLN A 125 0.79 16.22 -6.28
C GLN A 125 0.88 17.65 -5.79
N PHE A 126 2.09 18.09 -5.47
CA PHE A 126 2.36 19.47 -5.05
C PHE A 126 2.87 20.30 -6.23
N GLY A 127 2.66 21.61 -6.17
CA GLY A 127 3.24 22.56 -7.12
C GLY A 127 2.62 22.52 -8.51
N ALA A 128 1.45 21.98 -8.63
CA ALA A 128 0.78 21.92 -9.93
C ALA A 128 -0.03 23.17 -10.24
#